data_a3ac80b1becf72e233a9653d1acae27c
#
_entry.id   a3ac80b1becf72e233a9653d1acae27c
#
_cell.length_a   1.000
_cell.length_b   1.000
_cell.length_c   1.000
_cell.angle_alpha   90.00
_cell.angle_beta   90.00
_cell.angle_gamma   90.00
#
_symmetry.space_group_name_H-M   'P 1'
#
loop_
_entity.id
_entity.type
_entity.pdbx_description
1 polymer ?
#
loop_
_entity_poly.entity_id
_entity_poly.type
_entity_poly.pdbx_seq_one_letter_code
_entity_poly.pdbx_strand_id
1 'polypeptide(L)'
;MKKAFTIVEVSILFVIFLIVAFLVAPLSLDDSLQAKNASRWRSVQSDFANIFYAVNAQKEDENFDFKTAFESVMSGEVKGDVEPYKITFLNGTFPNSTYRFNDFKLTQTNSVVSYKLYDTPQNGVLGLLMYDVNGSVGPNVWGKDVFGLNIYSDRFEPFCKNDTIVAQKQDCTKDGNGLCCSNYYLIGGSIK
;
A
#
# COMPACT_ATOMS: atom_id res chain seq x y z
N MET A 1 33.25 47.77 17.53
CA MET A 1 33.64 47.34 16.16
C MET A 1 32.88 46.07 15.84
N LYS A 2 31.98 46.09 14.85
CA LYS A 2 31.30 44.88 14.34
C LYS A 2 32.30 44.14 13.46
N LYS A 3 32.71 42.95 13.83
CA LYS A 3 33.53 42.10 12.98
C LYS A 3 32.68 41.64 11.79
N ALA A 4 33.03 42.05 10.58
CA ALA A 4 32.42 41.48 9.37
C ALA A 4 33.01 40.09 9.11
N PHE A 5 32.17 39.14 8.73
CA PHE A 5 32.62 37.82 8.31
C PHE A 5 33.47 37.93 7.05
N THR A 6 34.54 37.20 7.00
CA THR A 6 35.37 37.11 5.80
C THR A 6 34.68 36.25 4.74
N ILE A 7 34.95 36.49 3.47
CA ILE A 7 34.42 35.69 2.34
C ILE A 7 34.72 34.17 2.55
N VAL A 8 35.90 33.86 3.11
CA VAL A 8 36.31 32.48 3.38
C VAL A 8 35.41 31.83 4.44
N GLU A 9 35.10 32.51 5.54
CA GLU A 9 34.21 32.01 6.58
C GLU A 9 32.80 31.73 6.04
N VAL A 10 32.27 32.63 5.22
CA VAL A 10 30.96 32.46 4.58
C VAL A 10 30.97 31.27 3.61
N SER A 11 32.06 31.09 2.82
CA SER A 11 32.19 29.98 1.90
C SER A 11 32.26 28.63 2.63
N ILE A 12 32.99 28.55 3.74
CA ILE A 12 33.07 27.34 4.56
C ILE A 12 31.70 26.99 5.14
N LEU A 13 30.97 27.97 5.69
CA LEU A 13 29.62 27.74 6.22
C LEU A 13 28.64 27.27 5.14
N PHE A 14 28.74 27.82 3.93
CA PHE A 14 27.90 27.39 2.82
C PHE A 14 28.18 25.96 2.38
N VAL A 15 29.44 25.56 2.32
CA VAL A 15 29.84 24.17 2.00
C VAL A 15 29.33 23.19 3.08
N ILE A 16 29.49 23.53 4.36
CA ILE A 16 28.96 22.70 5.46
C ILE A 16 27.45 22.60 5.35
N PHE A 17 26.73 23.68 5.09
CA PHE A 17 25.28 23.68 4.92
C PHE A 17 24.85 22.77 3.75
N LEU A 18 25.52 22.81 2.62
CA LEU A 18 25.24 21.93 1.49
C LEU A 18 25.44 20.46 1.84
N ILE A 19 26.54 20.12 2.53
CA ILE A 19 26.79 18.74 2.96
C ILE A 19 25.68 18.25 3.89
N VAL A 20 25.30 19.04 4.88
CA VAL A 20 24.22 18.69 5.82
C VAL A 20 22.89 18.56 5.07
N ALA A 21 22.57 19.48 4.17
CA ALA A 21 21.36 19.41 3.36
C ALA A 21 21.29 18.13 2.51
N PHE A 22 22.40 17.75 1.89
CA PHE A 22 22.49 16.52 1.09
C PHE A 22 22.31 15.24 1.92
N LEU A 23 22.75 15.24 3.18
CA LEU A 23 22.62 14.10 4.08
C LEU A 23 21.21 13.96 4.67
N VAL A 24 20.54 15.09 4.95
CA VAL A 24 19.25 15.10 5.66
C VAL A 24 18.06 15.05 4.69
N ALA A 25 18.15 15.70 3.53
CA ALA A 25 17.06 15.79 2.57
C ALA A 25 16.48 14.42 2.12
N PRO A 26 17.28 13.41 1.75
CA PRO A 26 16.73 12.13 1.31
C PRO A 26 15.96 11.38 2.42
N LEU A 27 16.40 11.46 3.68
CA LEU A 27 15.72 10.82 4.80
C LEU A 27 14.34 11.45 5.06
N SER A 28 14.25 12.77 5.04
CA SER A 28 12.98 13.49 5.24
C SER A 28 11.99 13.30 4.08
N LEU A 29 12.47 13.08 2.87
CA LEU A 29 11.62 12.82 1.71
C LEU A 29 10.99 11.42 1.76
N ASP A 30 11.74 10.39 2.14
CA ASP A 30 11.22 9.01 2.24
C ASP A 30 10.13 8.94 3.34
N ASP A 31 10.38 9.52 4.51
CA ASP A 31 9.40 9.59 5.60
C ASP A 31 8.12 10.34 5.20
N SER A 32 8.25 11.45 4.48
CA SER A 32 7.13 12.24 4.00
C SER A 32 6.31 11.48 2.95
N LEU A 33 6.96 10.80 2.02
CA LEU A 33 6.31 9.99 1.00
C LEU A 33 5.54 8.84 1.61
N GLN A 34 6.14 8.15 2.58
CA GLN A 34 5.54 7.04 3.29
C GLN A 34 4.32 7.48 4.13
N ALA A 35 4.41 8.61 4.82
CA ALA A 35 3.27 9.19 5.55
C ALA A 35 2.11 9.54 4.59
N LYS A 36 2.42 10.07 3.40
CA LYS A 36 1.45 10.35 2.36
C LYS A 36 0.78 9.07 1.84
N ASN A 37 1.55 8.02 1.58
CA ASN A 37 1.04 6.74 1.11
C ASN A 37 0.17 6.05 2.16
N ALA A 38 0.58 6.07 3.44
CA ALA A 38 -0.23 5.58 4.55
C ALA A 38 -1.55 6.36 4.70
N SER A 39 -1.54 7.67 4.48
CA SER A 39 -2.75 8.51 4.47
C SER A 39 -3.68 8.14 3.32
N ARG A 40 -3.16 7.95 2.12
CA ARG A 40 -3.92 7.48 0.96
C ARG A 40 -4.54 6.11 1.22
N TRP A 41 -3.75 5.18 1.79
CA TRP A 41 -4.25 3.86 2.16
C TRP A 41 -5.44 3.93 3.13
N ARG A 42 -5.40 4.84 4.12
CA ARG A 42 -6.54 5.07 5.01
C ARG A 42 -7.76 5.62 4.27
N SER A 43 -7.56 6.51 3.31
CA SER A 43 -8.68 7.14 2.58
C SER A 43 -9.43 6.18 1.67
N VAL A 44 -8.76 5.17 1.10
CA VAL A 44 -9.41 4.22 0.17
C VAL A 44 -10.26 3.15 0.88
N GLN A 45 -10.25 3.09 2.21
CA GLN A 45 -11.08 2.12 2.94
C GLN A 45 -12.58 2.34 2.70
N SER A 46 -13.01 3.58 2.51
CA SER A 46 -14.39 3.89 2.14
C SER A 46 -14.76 3.36 0.75
N ASP A 47 -13.81 3.40 -0.19
CA ASP A 47 -14.03 2.91 -1.56
C ASP A 47 -14.21 1.40 -1.55
N PHE A 48 -13.40 0.67 -0.77
CA PHE A 48 -13.57 -0.77 -0.60
C PHE A 48 -14.90 -1.13 0.09
N ALA A 49 -15.34 -0.33 1.06
CA ALA A 49 -16.67 -0.52 1.66
C ALA A 49 -17.78 -0.36 0.61
N ASN A 50 -17.69 0.64 -0.27
CA ASN A 50 -18.65 0.86 -1.35
C ASN A 50 -18.66 -0.30 -2.35
N ILE A 51 -17.48 -0.79 -2.76
CA ILE A 51 -17.36 -1.98 -3.61
C ILE A 51 -18.05 -3.17 -2.96
N PHE A 52 -17.82 -3.38 -1.67
CA PHE A 52 -18.44 -4.46 -0.93
C PHE A 52 -19.95 -4.33 -0.86
N TYR A 53 -20.48 -3.13 -0.60
CA TYR A 53 -21.93 -2.87 -0.64
C TYR A 53 -22.52 -3.14 -2.02
N ALA A 54 -21.85 -2.75 -3.10
CA ALA A 54 -22.30 -3.00 -4.46
C ALA A 54 -22.34 -4.49 -4.82
N VAL A 55 -21.38 -5.28 -4.34
CA VAL A 55 -21.36 -6.75 -4.48
C VAL A 55 -22.52 -7.36 -3.69
N ASN A 56 -22.71 -6.94 -2.44
CA ASN A 56 -23.77 -7.48 -1.59
C ASN A 56 -25.19 -7.12 -2.05
N ALA A 57 -25.36 -5.99 -2.71
CA ALA A 57 -26.67 -5.61 -3.30
C ALA A 57 -27.16 -6.62 -4.36
N GLN A 58 -26.23 -7.40 -4.94
CA GLN A 58 -26.57 -8.45 -5.91
C GLN A 58 -26.96 -9.78 -5.27
N LYS A 59 -26.84 -9.93 -3.93
CA LYS A 59 -27.15 -11.20 -3.21
C LYS A 59 -28.64 -11.61 -3.25
N GLU A 60 -29.54 -10.70 -3.60
CA GLU A 60 -30.96 -10.99 -3.76
C GLU A 60 -31.28 -11.74 -5.08
N ASP A 61 -30.32 -11.83 -6.00
CA ASP A 61 -30.44 -12.61 -7.22
C ASP A 61 -30.39 -14.12 -6.89
N GLU A 62 -31.33 -14.89 -7.40
CA GLU A 62 -31.38 -16.36 -7.22
C GLU A 62 -30.15 -17.07 -7.77
N ASN A 63 -29.43 -16.46 -8.73
CA ASN A 63 -28.23 -16.98 -9.34
C ASN A 63 -26.97 -16.28 -8.83
N PHE A 64 -26.99 -15.70 -7.63
CA PHE A 64 -25.86 -14.99 -7.09
C PHE A 64 -24.60 -15.86 -7.00
N ASP A 65 -23.56 -15.46 -7.73
CA ASP A 65 -22.20 -15.97 -7.59
C ASP A 65 -21.27 -14.82 -7.17
N PHE A 66 -20.62 -14.96 -6.02
CA PHE A 66 -19.76 -13.92 -5.47
C PHE A 66 -18.65 -13.50 -6.44
N LYS A 67 -18.03 -14.47 -7.12
CA LYS A 67 -16.93 -14.21 -8.04
C LYS A 67 -17.37 -13.32 -9.20
N THR A 68 -18.47 -13.70 -9.86
CA THR A 68 -19.06 -12.95 -10.97
C THR A 68 -19.48 -11.54 -10.55
N ALA A 69 -20.18 -11.43 -9.39
CA ALA A 69 -20.60 -10.14 -8.85
C ALA A 69 -19.41 -9.24 -8.51
N PHE A 70 -18.38 -9.78 -7.87
CA PHE A 70 -17.16 -9.05 -7.52
C PHE A 70 -16.42 -8.56 -8.77
N GLU A 71 -16.19 -9.43 -9.75
CA GLU A 71 -15.54 -9.08 -11.02
C GLU A 71 -16.32 -8.01 -11.80
N SER A 72 -17.65 -8.09 -11.80
CA SER A 72 -18.52 -7.10 -12.43
C SER A 72 -18.37 -5.72 -11.78
N VAL A 73 -18.42 -5.64 -10.44
CA VAL A 73 -18.26 -4.39 -9.70
C VAL A 73 -16.85 -3.83 -9.91
N MET A 74 -15.81 -4.68 -9.78
CA MET A 74 -14.43 -4.26 -9.98
C MET A 74 -14.17 -3.73 -11.38
N SER A 75 -14.83 -4.28 -12.41
CA SER A 75 -14.68 -3.78 -13.78
C SER A 75 -15.15 -2.33 -13.96
N GLY A 76 -16.12 -1.88 -13.17
CA GLY A 76 -16.58 -0.50 -13.14
C GLY A 76 -15.61 0.47 -12.44
N GLU A 77 -14.78 -0.04 -11.53
CA GLU A 77 -13.85 0.77 -10.74
C GLU A 77 -12.50 0.98 -11.43
N VAL A 78 -12.23 0.29 -12.53
CA VAL A 78 -10.95 0.35 -13.23
C VAL A 78 -11.06 1.01 -14.60
N LYS A 79 -9.97 1.64 -15.05
CA LYS A 79 -9.85 2.29 -16.37
C LYS A 79 -9.30 1.37 -17.44
N GLY A 80 -8.50 0.38 -17.04
CA GLY A 80 -7.83 -0.53 -17.96
C GLY A 80 -6.66 -1.27 -17.31
N ASP A 81 -5.97 -2.06 -18.12
CA ASP A 81 -4.85 -2.85 -17.68
C ASP A 81 -3.56 -2.02 -17.61
N VAL A 82 -2.66 -2.41 -16.74
CA VAL A 82 -1.31 -1.83 -16.56
C VAL A 82 -0.29 -2.92 -16.80
N GLU A 83 0.79 -2.58 -17.51
CA GLU A 83 1.92 -3.48 -17.66
C GLU A 83 2.45 -3.97 -16.31
N PRO A 84 2.65 -5.27 -16.12
CA PRO A 84 3.13 -5.83 -14.86
C PRO A 84 4.49 -5.25 -14.47
N TYR A 85 4.61 -4.84 -13.22
CA TYR A 85 5.85 -4.34 -12.64
C TYR A 85 6.26 -5.15 -11.41
N LYS A 86 7.52 -5.00 -11.02
CA LYS A 86 8.06 -5.74 -9.88
C LYS A 86 7.64 -5.09 -8.57
N ILE A 87 7.13 -5.92 -7.66
CA ILE A 87 6.84 -5.55 -6.28
C ILE A 87 7.76 -6.37 -5.38
N THR A 88 8.33 -5.74 -4.36
CA THR A 88 9.18 -6.40 -3.36
C THR A 88 8.57 -6.33 -1.98
N PHE A 89 9.02 -7.18 -1.09
CA PHE A 89 8.78 -7.04 0.34
C PHE A 89 9.63 -5.90 0.92
N LEU A 90 9.28 -5.43 2.12
CA LEU A 90 9.96 -4.34 2.80
C LEU A 90 11.44 -4.66 3.08
N ASN A 91 11.77 -5.93 3.31
CA ASN A 91 13.14 -6.44 3.46
C ASN A 91 13.89 -6.66 2.13
N GLY A 92 13.34 -6.22 1.01
CA GLY A 92 13.93 -6.33 -0.33
C GLY A 92 13.80 -7.70 -1.00
N THR A 93 13.21 -8.69 -0.36
CA THR A 93 12.97 -10.00 -0.99
C THR A 93 11.75 -9.98 -1.91
N PHE A 94 11.64 -10.98 -2.79
CA PHE A 94 10.49 -11.09 -3.69
C PHE A 94 9.36 -11.89 -3.04
N PRO A 95 8.09 -11.48 -3.26
CA PRO A 95 6.94 -12.24 -2.80
C PRO A 95 6.90 -13.67 -3.37
N ASN A 96 6.48 -14.62 -2.54
CA ASN A 96 6.15 -15.96 -2.95
C ASN A 96 4.88 -15.96 -3.84
N SER A 97 4.47 -17.14 -4.34
CA SER A 97 3.31 -17.27 -5.22
C SER A 97 2.00 -16.73 -4.62
N THR A 98 1.83 -16.78 -3.30
CA THR A 98 0.64 -16.27 -2.60
C THR A 98 0.49 -14.77 -2.77
N TYR A 99 1.57 -14.01 -2.57
CA TYR A 99 1.56 -12.54 -2.61
C TYR A 99 2.12 -11.96 -3.91
N ARG A 100 2.31 -12.81 -4.94
CA ARG A 100 2.64 -12.36 -6.30
C ARG A 100 1.35 -12.16 -7.08
N PHE A 101 1.16 -10.97 -7.61
CA PHE A 101 0.04 -10.59 -8.47
C PHE A 101 0.55 -10.39 -9.90
N ASN A 102 -0.29 -10.64 -10.89
CA ASN A 102 0.10 -10.58 -12.31
C ASN A 102 -0.84 -9.68 -13.13
N ASP A 103 -2.09 -9.53 -12.70
CA ASP A 103 -3.10 -8.76 -13.43
C ASP A 103 -3.29 -7.41 -12.74
N PHE A 104 -2.58 -6.40 -13.21
CA PHE A 104 -2.61 -5.06 -12.66
C PHE A 104 -3.61 -4.20 -13.43
N LYS A 105 -4.49 -3.51 -12.70
CA LYS A 105 -5.53 -2.66 -13.26
C LYS A 105 -5.44 -1.25 -12.69
N LEU A 106 -5.46 -0.24 -13.56
CA LEU A 106 -5.47 1.16 -13.16
C LEU A 106 -6.86 1.56 -12.66
N THR A 107 -6.93 2.11 -11.47
CA THR A 107 -8.18 2.62 -10.89
C THR A 107 -8.52 4.03 -11.39
N GLN A 108 -9.74 4.49 -11.10
CA GLN A 108 -10.18 5.86 -11.40
C GLN A 108 -9.29 6.93 -10.71
N THR A 109 -8.66 6.60 -9.58
CA THR A 109 -7.78 7.49 -8.80
C THR A 109 -6.29 7.41 -9.18
N ASN A 110 -5.95 6.72 -10.29
CA ASN A 110 -4.58 6.46 -10.74
C ASN A 110 -3.73 5.63 -9.76
N SER A 111 -4.36 4.87 -8.89
CA SER A 111 -3.77 3.79 -8.13
C SER A 111 -3.84 2.50 -8.94
N VAL A 112 -3.13 1.46 -8.53
CA VAL A 112 -3.21 0.15 -9.18
C VAL A 112 -3.80 -0.87 -8.22
N VAL A 113 -4.72 -1.66 -8.73
CA VAL A 113 -5.32 -2.78 -8.01
C VAL A 113 -5.04 -4.08 -8.74
N SER A 114 -4.85 -5.13 -7.97
CA SER A 114 -4.81 -6.51 -8.48
C SER A 114 -5.47 -7.44 -7.47
N TYR A 115 -6.16 -8.48 -7.94
CA TYR A 115 -6.81 -9.42 -7.05
C TYR A 115 -6.69 -10.86 -7.57
N LYS A 116 -6.84 -11.80 -6.64
CA LYS A 116 -6.91 -13.23 -6.92
C LYS A 116 -8.09 -13.79 -6.15
N LEU A 117 -9.03 -14.39 -6.85
CA LEU A 117 -10.10 -15.15 -6.23
C LEU A 117 -9.71 -16.64 -6.20
N TYR A 118 -9.98 -17.30 -5.11
CA TYR A 118 -9.73 -18.73 -4.93
C TYR A 118 -10.92 -19.54 -5.43
N ASP A 119 -10.66 -20.63 -6.11
CA ASP A 119 -11.72 -21.56 -6.51
C ASP A 119 -12.36 -22.26 -5.31
N THR A 120 -11.60 -22.42 -4.24
CA THR A 120 -12.09 -22.95 -2.95
C THR A 120 -11.63 -22.01 -1.83
N PRO A 121 -12.55 -21.51 -1.00
CA PRO A 121 -12.22 -20.63 0.12
C PRO A 121 -11.19 -21.25 1.07
N GLN A 122 -10.20 -20.49 1.50
CA GLN A 122 -9.19 -20.88 2.46
C GLN A 122 -9.48 -20.22 3.81
N ASN A 123 -9.93 -20.96 4.79
CA ASN A 123 -10.32 -20.44 6.10
C ASN A 123 -11.36 -19.29 6.01
N GLY A 124 -12.30 -19.40 5.06
CA GLY A 124 -13.30 -18.37 4.80
C GLY A 124 -12.83 -17.21 3.91
N VAL A 125 -11.55 -17.13 3.57
CA VAL A 125 -10.99 -16.16 2.64
C VAL A 125 -11.31 -16.61 1.22
N LEU A 126 -12.02 -15.78 0.47
CA LEU A 126 -12.40 -16.00 -0.93
C LEU A 126 -11.32 -15.56 -1.91
N GLY A 127 -10.40 -14.70 -1.46
CA GLY A 127 -9.34 -14.20 -2.30
C GLY A 127 -8.48 -13.14 -1.61
N LEU A 128 -7.50 -12.65 -2.34
CA LEU A 128 -6.60 -11.58 -1.92
C LEU A 128 -6.71 -10.40 -2.88
N LEU A 129 -6.64 -9.20 -2.34
CA LEU A 129 -6.56 -7.97 -3.10
C LEU A 129 -5.29 -7.22 -2.71
N MET A 130 -4.58 -6.75 -3.70
CA MET A 130 -3.44 -5.85 -3.59
C MET A 130 -3.85 -4.47 -4.09
N TYR A 131 -3.40 -3.43 -3.40
CA TYR A 131 -3.63 -2.05 -3.79
C TYR A 131 -2.33 -1.25 -3.67
N ASP A 132 -1.90 -0.70 -4.79
CA ASP A 132 -0.75 0.19 -4.89
C ASP A 132 -1.27 1.63 -4.97
N VAL A 133 -1.02 2.41 -3.92
CA VAL A 133 -1.63 3.73 -3.73
C VAL A 133 -1.09 4.81 -4.65
N ASN A 134 0.08 4.61 -5.23
CA ASN A 134 0.72 5.56 -6.15
C ASN A 134 0.90 5.01 -7.58
N GLY A 135 0.35 3.83 -7.83
CA GLY A 135 0.44 3.16 -9.12
C GLY A 135 1.83 2.60 -9.40
N SER A 136 2.18 2.41 -10.67
CA SER A 136 3.47 1.85 -11.07
C SER A 136 4.69 2.73 -10.75
N VAL A 137 4.47 3.91 -10.19
CA VAL A 137 5.55 4.81 -9.76
C VAL A 137 6.15 4.27 -8.45
N GLY A 138 7.41 3.85 -8.49
CA GLY A 138 8.08 3.23 -7.35
C GLY A 138 7.99 4.01 -6.04
N PRO A 139 8.30 3.32 -4.93
CA PRO A 139 9.20 2.16 -4.85
C PRO A 139 8.57 0.77 -5.11
N ASN A 140 7.24 0.63 -5.17
CA ASN A 140 6.49 -0.63 -5.36
C ASN A 140 6.88 -1.70 -4.32
N VAL A 141 6.72 -1.35 -3.05
CA VAL A 141 7.16 -2.14 -1.89
C VAL A 141 6.00 -2.36 -0.93
N TRP A 142 5.77 -3.61 -0.56
CA TRP A 142 4.81 -3.93 0.48
C TRP A 142 5.09 -3.15 1.76
N GLY A 143 4.07 -2.47 2.27
CA GLY A 143 4.17 -1.64 3.47
C GLY A 143 4.69 -0.22 3.25
N LYS A 144 5.17 0.15 2.05
CA LYS A 144 5.50 1.54 1.69
C LYS A 144 4.40 2.19 0.85
N ASP A 145 4.04 1.56 -0.25
CA ASP A 145 3.03 2.02 -1.21
C ASP A 145 2.08 0.90 -1.65
N VAL A 146 2.42 -0.35 -1.39
CA VAL A 146 1.59 -1.52 -1.68
C VAL A 146 1.00 -2.09 -0.39
N PHE A 147 -0.31 -2.32 -0.39
CA PHE A 147 -1.08 -2.82 0.74
C PHE A 147 -2.02 -3.93 0.30
N GLY A 148 -2.48 -4.74 1.25
CA GLY A 148 -3.31 -5.89 0.93
C GLY A 148 -4.53 -6.08 1.82
N LEU A 149 -5.55 -6.69 1.23
CA LEU A 149 -6.78 -7.09 1.89
C LEU A 149 -7.08 -8.56 1.62
N ASN A 150 -7.61 -9.24 2.62
CA ASN A 150 -8.31 -10.50 2.44
C ASN A 150 -9.76 -10.19 2.02
N ILE A 151 -10.26 -10.95 1.06
CA ILE A 151 -11.63 -10.85 0.55
C ILE A 151 -12.43 -11.97 1.23
N TYR A 152 -13.44 -11.60 2.00
CA TYR A 152 -14.44 -12.51 2.58
C TYR A 152 -15.79 -12.31 1.88
N SER A 153 -16.73 -13.20 2.11
CA SER A 153 -18.10 -13.08 1.55
C SER A 153 -18.91 -11.94 2.18
N ASP A 154 -18.46 -11.43 3.32
CA ASP A 154 -19.15 -10.43 4.13
C ASP A 154 -18.33 -9.16 4.39
N ARG A 155 -17.04 -9.14 4.04
CA ARG A 155 -16.14 -7.98 4.26
C ARG A 155 -14.82 -8.07 3.50
N PHE A 156 -14.17 -6.92 3.38
CA PHE A 156 -12.71 -6.85 3.18
C PHE A 156 -12.02 -6.69 4.53
N GLU A 157 -10.85 -7.32 4.65
CA GLU A 157 -10.09 -7.28 5.89
C GLU A 157 -8.61 -7.07 5.59
N PRO A 158 -7.93 -6.05 6.16
CA PRO A 158 -6.51 -5.82 5.92
C PRO A 158 -5.67 -7.01 6.38
N PHE A 159 -4.58 -7.27 5.70
CA PHE A 159 -3.65 -8.33 6.09
C PHE A 159 -3.22 -8.15 7.55
N CYS A 160 -3.06 -9.25 8.26
CA CYS A 160 -2.64 -9.33 9.67
C CYS A 160 -3.60 -8.62 10.67
N LYS A 161 -4.86 -8.38 10.34
CA LYS A 161 -5.80 -7.74 11.28
C LYS A 161 -5.87 -8.44 12.64
N ASN A 162 -5.76 -9.77 12.63
CA ASN A 162 -5.88 -10.60 13.83
C ASN A 162 -4.54 -10.81 14.56
N ASP A 163 -3.44 -10.28 14.02
CA ASP A 163 -2.13 -10.35 14.64
C ASP A 163 -1.99 -9.31 15.75
N THR A 164 -1.10 -9.56 16.71
CA THR A 164 -0.82 -8.60 17.77
C THR A 164 -0.19 -7.33 17.21
N ILE A 165 -0.44 -6.18 17.84
CA ILE A 165 0.15 -4.89 17.44
C ILE A 165 1.68 -4.97 17.40
N VAL A 166 2.29 -5.74 18.31
CA VAL A 166 3.74 -5.94 18.36
C VAL A 166 4.23 -6.65 17.11
N ALA A 167 3.56 -7.74 16.71
CA ALA A 167 3.90 -8.49 15.50
C ALA A 167 3.72 -7.63 14.24
N GLN A 168 2.60 -6.90 14.13
CA GLN A 168 2.36 -5.98 13.02
C GLN A 168 3.44 -4.90 12.93
N LYS A 169 3.82 -4.29 14.06
CA LYS A 169 4.89 -3.29 14.11
C LYS A 169 6.23 -3.87 13.69
N GLN A 170 6.56 -5.08 14.12
CA GLN A 170 7.81 -5.75 13.76
C GLN A 170 7.88 -6.03 12.25
N ASP A 171 6.78 -6.49 11.66
CA ASP A 171 6.68 -6.72 10.22
C ASP A 171 6.78 -5.44 9.39
N CYS A 172 6.40 -4.29 9.97
CA CYS A 172 6.52 -2.97 9.37
C CYS A 172 7.89 -2.31 9.58
N THR A 173 8.93 -3.08 9.87
CA THR A 173 10.32 -2.61 9.88
C THR A 173 11.04 -3.08 8.62
N LYS A 174 12.22 -2.50 8.35
CA LYS A 174 13.07 -2.87 7.22
C LYS A 174 13.45 -4.37 7.15
N ASP A 175 13.31 -5.09 8.27
CA ASP A 175 13.63 -6.52 8.36
C ASP A 175 12.37 -7.40 8.15
N GLY A 176 11.19 -6.80 8.15
CA GLY A 176 9.91 -7.46 7.91
C GLY A 176 9.53 -7.55 6.44
N ASN A 177 8.41 -8.20 6.16
CA ASN A 177 7.91 -8.29 4.78
C ASN A 177 6.96 -7.14 4.38
N GLY A 178 6.43 -6.38 5.35
CA GLY A 178 5.57 -5.23 5.15
C GLY A 178 4.10 -5.55 4.91
N LEU A 179 3.69 -6.81 4.89
CA LEU A 179 2.28 -7.19 4.66
C LEU A 179 1.36 -6.67 5.77
N CYS A 180 1.83 -6.77 7.01
CA CYS A 180 1.06 -6.35 8.19
C CYS A 180 0.95 -4.82 8.31
N CYS A 181 1.72 -4.05 7.54
CA CYS A 181 1.55 -2.60 7.44
C CYS A 181 0.17 -2.22 6.94
N SER A 182 -0.48 -3.12 6.17
CA SER A 182 -1.85 -2.95 5.72
C SER A 182 -2.83 -2.68 6.87
N ASN A 183 -2.75 -3.44 7.98
CA ASN A 183 -3.57 -3.16 9.17
C ASN A 183 -2.90 -2.15 10.11
N TYR A 184 -1.59 -2.24 10.30
CA TYR A 184 -0.87 -1.39 11.26
C TYR A 184 -1.13 0.10 11.03
N TYR A 185 -1.14 0.55 9.77
CA TYR A 185 -1.45 1.96 9.46
C TYR A 185 -2.91 2.33 9.68
N LEU A 186 -3.85 1.41 9.48
CA LEU A 186 -5.28 1.69 9.71
C LEU A 186 -5.58 1.92 11.19
N ILE A 187 -4.87 1.23 12.09
CA ILE A 187 -5.03 1.38 13.53
C ILE A 187 -4.19 2.52 14.13
N GLY A 188 -3.59 3.38 13.28
CA GLY A 188 -2.83 4.55 13.72
C GLY A 188 -1.33 4.33 13.87
N GLY A 189 -0.80 3.18 13.45
CA GLY A 189 0.63 2.92 13.41
C GLY A 189 1.36 3.87 12.44
N SER A 190 2.64 4.10 12.72
CA SER A 190 3.56 4.82 11.85
C SER A 190 4.91 4.12 11.83
N ILE A 191 5.59 4.15 10.70
CA ILE A 191 7.00 3.75 10.64
C ILE A 191 7.83 4.91 11.20
N LYS A 192 8.77 4.55 12.08
CA LYS A 192 9.80 5.47 12.57
C LYS A 192 11.12 5.07 11.97
#